data_1c1d9b656826f40ca23b3ab25932d33d
#
_entry.id   1c1d9b656826f40ca23b3ab25932d33d
#
_cell.length_a   1.000
_cell.length_b   1.000
_cell.length_c   1.000
_cell.angle_alpha   90.00
_cell.angle_beta   90.00
_cell.angle_gamma   90.00
#
_symmetry.space_group_name_H-M   'P 1'
#
loop_
_entity.id
_entity.type
_entity.pdbx_description
1 polymer ?
#
loop_
_entity_poly.entity_id
_entity_poly.type
_entity_poly.pdbx_seq_one_letter_code
_entity_poly.pdbx_strand_id
1 'polypeptide(L)'
;MPYTTSYVDDGKGVLKTGSGIVTGLEIFSSALQEGHDEARARKLRYGLVDFTGVVEMKVTPEDVRRIVETNRTLASYTPGAFVAIIAPDSLPYAIARLWHTFSSDLGWKANVFHSRPDAIAWLRKQFLSQDESGAVLDQFPFLQQATGASR
;
A
#
# COMPACT_ATOMS: atom_id res chain seq x y z
N MET A 1 1.12 3.42 -18.05
CA MET A 1 1.67 4.20 -16.93
C MET A 1 2.47 3.28 -16.03
N PRO A 2 3.75 3.62 -15.73
CA PRO A 2 4.57 2.75 -14.88
C PRO A 2 4.10 2.62 -13.44
N TYR A 3 3.41 3.64 -12.93
CA TYR A 3 2.88 3.60 -11.56
C TYR A 3 1.42 4.04 -11.60
N THR A 4 0.52 3.11 -11.30
CA THR A 4 -0.91 3.36 -11.44
C THR A 4 -1.62 3.19 -10.10
N THR A 5 -2.76 3.86 -9.98
CA THR A 5 -3.59 3.82 -8.77
C THR A 5 -5.00 3.44 -9.15
N SER A 6 -5.60 2.51 -8.42
CA SER A 6 -7.01 2.19 -8.56
C SER A 6 -7.60 1.96 -7.17
N TYR A 7 -8.93 2.09 -7.07
CA TYR A 7 -9.63 1.94 -5.80
C TYR A 7 -10.55 0.74 -5.86
N VAL A 8 -10.66 0.02 -4.75
CA VAL A 8 -11.51 -1.17 -4.64
C VAL A 8 -12.32 -1.07 -3.34
N ASP A 9 -13.29 -1.97 -3.19
CA ASP A 9 -14.08 -2.08 -1.96
C ASP A 9 -14.77 -0.74 -1.61
N ASP A 10 -15.39 -0.12 -2.62
CA ASP A 10 -16.09 1.17 -2.46
C ASP A 10 -15.18 2.28 -1.92
N GLY A 11 -13.93 2.26 -2.33
CA GLY A 11 -12.97 3.29 -1.91
C GLY A 11 -12.28 3.00 -0.59
N LYS A 12 -12.56 1.87 0.03
CA LYS A 12 -11.89 1.50 1.30
C LYS A 12 -10.50 0.92 1.08
N GLY A 13 -10.22 0.45 -0.13
CA GLY A 13 -8.90 -0.05 -0.49
C GLY A 13 -8.31 0.71 -1.66
N VAL A 14 -7.00 0.92 -1.64
CA VAL A 14 -6.27 1.50 -2.76
C VAL A 14 -5.22 0.51 -3.23
N LEU A 15 -5.15 0.30 -4.55
CA LEU A 15 -4.16 -0.56 -5.18
C LEU A 15 -3.22 0.30 -5.98
N LYS A 16 -1.93 0.16 -5.73
CA LYS A 16 -0.90 0.83 -6.49
C LYS A 16 -0.03 -0.23 -7.15
N THR A 17 0.19 -0.08 -8.44
CA THR A 17 0.93 -1.07 -9.20
C THR A 17 2.06 -0.39 -9.95
N GLY A 18 3.29 -0.87 -9.70
CA GLY A 18 4.46 -0.43 -10.43
C GLY A 18 4.84 -1.45 -11.49
N SER A 19 5.25 -0.98 -12.65
CA SER A 19 5.73 -1.85 -13.72
C SER A 19 6.79 -1.11 -14.54
N GLY A 20 7.70 -1.88 -15.16
CA GLY A 20 8.77 -1.28 -15.93
C GLY A 20 9.68 -0.42 -15.09
N ILE A 21 9.91 0.81 -15.52
CA ILE A 21 10.77 1.76 -14.80
C ILE A 21 9.91 2.64 -13.92
N VAL A 22 10.13 2.59 -12.62
CA VAL A 22 9.40 3.40 -11.65
C VAL A 22 10.36 4.39 -11.02
N THR A 23 9.94 5.66 -10.93
CA THR A 23 10.76 6.74 -10.38
C THR A 23 10.19 7.23 -9.04
N GLY A 24 11.08 7.84 -8.25
CA GLY A 24 10.67 8.47 -7.00
C GLY A 24 9.63 9.56 -7.20
N LEU A 25 9.75 10.30 -8.32
CA LEU A 25 8.80 11.37 -8.63
C LEU A 25 7.38 10.83 -8.85
N GLU A 26 7.26 9.68 -9.52
CA GLU A 26 5.94 9.09 -9.75
C GLU A 26 5.28 8.67 -8.44
N ILE A 27 6.04 8.06 -7.54
CA ILE A 27 5.52 7.64 -6.24
C ILE A 27 5.15 8.86 -5.42
N PHE A 28 6.02 9.87 -5.40
CA PHE A 28 5.79 11.12 -4.69
C PHE A 28 4.51 11.80 -5.19
N SER A 29 4.34 11.91 -6.51
CA SER A 29 3.18 12.57 -7.10
C SER A 29 1.90 11.85 -6.76
N SER A 30 1.91 10.53 -6.75
CA SER A 30 0.76 9.73 -6.36
C SER A 30 0.37 9.98 -4.89
N ALA A 31 1.36 10.01 -4.01
CA ALA A 31 1.11 10.29 -2.60
C ALA A 31 0.55 11.69 -2.38
N LEU A 32 1.07 12.66 -3.14
CA LEU A 32 0.60 14.04 -3.05
C LEU A 32 -0.87 14.15 -3.46
N GLN A 33 -1.25 13.50 -4.55
CA GLN A 33 -2.64 13.51 -5.01
C GLN A 33 -3.59 12.88 -3.99
N GLU A 34 -3.18 11.79 -3.36
CA GLU A 34 -4.00 11.15 -2.34
C GLU A 34 -4.27 12.08 -1.18
N GLY A 35 -3.26 12.84 -0.76
CA GLY A 35 -3.40 13.75 0.35
C GLY A 35 -4.29 14.95 0.04
N HIS A 36 -4.48 15.26 -1.25
CA HIS A 36 -5.30 16.40 -1.66
C HIS A 36 -6.80 16.09 -1.74
N ASP A 37 -7.18 14.81 -1.74
CA ASP A 37 -8.59 14.42 -1.83
C ASP A 37 -9.03 13.87 -0.48
N GLU A 38 -9.36 14.77 0.42
CA GLU A 38 -9.71 14.39 1.78
C GLU A 38 -10.92 13.47 1.86
N ALA A 39 -11.96 13.75 1.06
CA ALA A 39 -13.18 12.94 1.10
C ALA A 39 -12.89 11.49 0.72
N ARG A 40 -12.07 11.29 -0.32
CA ARG A 40 -11.68 9.95 -0.74
C ARG A 40 -10.73 9.32 0.28
N ALA A 41 -9.78 10.11 0.79
CA ALA A 41 -8.80 9.62 1.74
C ALA A 41 -9.45 9.06 3.00
N ARG A 42 -10.47 9.75 3.52
CA ARG A 42 -11.12 9.33 4.76
C ARG A 42 -11.82 7.98 4.67
N LYS A 43 -12.10 7.49 3.47
CA LYS A 43 -12.70 6.16 3.28
C LYS A 43 -11.69 5.04 3.38
N LEU A 44 -10.41 5.34 3.18
CA LEU A 44 -9.38 4.30 3.06
C LEU A 44 -9.16 3.58 4.37
N ARG A 45 -9.12 2.26 4.30
CA ARG A 45 -8.82 1.37 5.41
C ARG A 45 -7.54 0.60 5.16
N TYR A 46 -7.17 0.40 3.90
CA TYR A 46 -5.93 -0.29 3.57
C TYR A 46 -5.38 0.13 2.21
N GLY A 47 -4.09 -0.13 2.02
CA GLY A 47 -3.42 0.03 0.74
C GLY A 47 -2.60 -1.20 0.42
N LEU A 48 -2.58 -1.56 -0.85
CA LEU A 48 -1.75 -2.65 -1.36
C LEU A 48 -0.90 -2.08 -2.49
N VAL A 49 0.41 -2.09 -2.31
CA VAL A 49 1.36 -1.56 -3.29
C VAL A 49 2.13 -2.74 -3.88
N ASP A 50 2.04 -2.92 -5.20
CA ASP A 50 2.62 -4.09 -5.86
C ASP A 50 3.72 -3.67 -6.82
N PHE A 51 4.95 -4.01 -6.48
CA PHE A 51 6.12 -3.74 -7.33
C PHE A 51 6.60 -4.98 -8.09
N THR A 52 5.78 -6.03 -8.18
CA THR A 52 6.18 -7.28 -8.84
C THR A 52 6.64 -7.06 -10.29
N GLY A 53 5.98 -6.16 -11.00
CA GLY A 53 6.28 -5.88 -12.41
C GLY A 53 7.39 -4.88 -12.65
N VAL A 54 8.05 -4.39 -11.59
CA VAL A 54 9.11 -3.39 -11.74
C VAL A 54 10.38 -4.05 -12.29
N VAL A 55 10.90 -3.44 -13.35
CA VAL A 55 12.16 -3.86 -13.97
C VAL A 55 13.32 -3.05 -13.42
N GLU A 56 13.10 -1.75 -13.26
CA GLU A 56 14.11 -0.84 -12.72
C GLU A 56 13.44 0.16 -11.79
N MET A 57 14.03 0.37 -10.62
CA MET A 57 13.49 1.31 -9.65
C MET A 57 14.48 2.45 -9.45
N LYS A 58 14.12 3.64 -9.91
CA LYS A 58 14.95 4.85 -9.79
C LYS A 58 14.45 5.67 -8.61
N VAL A 59 14.68 5.15 -7.41
CA VAL A 59 14.24 5.76 -6.17
C VAL A 59 15.44 5.78 -5.22
N THR A 60 15.75 6.96 -4.71
CA THR A 60 16.86 7.14 -3.76
C THR A 60 16.34 7.17 -2.33
N PRO A 61 17.21 6.98 -1.33
CA PRO A 61 16.78 7.17 0.07
C PRO A 61 16.19 8.56 0.32
N GLU A 62 16.70 9.59 -0.34
CA GLU A 62 16.17 10.94 -0.23
C GLU A 62 14.74 10.99 -0.77
N ASP A 63 14.48 10.32 -1.89
CA ASP A 63 13.12 10.21 -2.43
C ASP A 63 12.19 9.55 -1.41
N VAL A 64 12.65 8.49 -0.75
CA VAL A 64 11.85 7.79 0.25
C VAL A 64 11.48 8.73 1.40
N ARG A 65 12.43 9.53 1.88
CA ARG A 65 12.14 10.50 2.94
C ARG A 65 11.07 11.50 2.50
N ARG A 66 11.18 11.99 1.28
CA ARG A 66 10.21 12.94 0.72
C ARG A 66 8.83 12.29 0.58
N ILE A 67 8.79 11.04 0.16
CA ILE A 67 7.54 10.30 0.03
C ILE A 67 6.89 10.15 1.41
N VAL A 68 7.66 9.76 2.42
CA VAL A 68 7.13 9.59 3.78
C VAL A 68 6.56 10.92 4.29
N GLU A 69 7.28 12.02 4.07
CA GLU A 69 6.80 13.33 4.51
C GLU A 69 5.48 13.68 3.86
N THR A 70 5.34 13.35 2.57
CA THR A 70 4.09 13.56 1.82
C THR A 70 2.97 12.65 2.31
N ASN A 71 3.32 11.43 2.72
CA ASN A 71 2.34 10.49 3.27
C ASN A 71 1.69 11.00 4.57
N ARG A 72 2.31 11.93 5.27
CA ARG A 72 1.78 12.41 6.55
C ARG A 72 0.39 13.01 6.43
N THR A 73 0.12 13.71 5.34
CA THR A 73 -1.21 14.28 5.11
C THR A 73 -2.25 13.15 4.98
N LEU A 74 -1.99 12.16 4.16
CA LEU A 74 -2.90 11.02 4.03
C LEU A 74 -3.07 10.30 5.36
N ALA A 75 -1.96 10.08 6.07
CA ALA A 75 -2.00 9.37 7.35
C ALA A 75 -2.85 10.09 8.39
N SER A 76 -2.92 11.41 8.33
CA SER A 76 -3.76 12.17 9.26
C SER A 76 -5.25 11.90 9.06
N TYR A 77 -5.64 11.46 7.86
CA TYR A 77 -7.03 11.11 7.54
C TYR A 77 -7.33 9.63 7.73
N THR A 78 -6.30 8.80 7.91
CA THR A 78 -6.44 7.35 7.91
C THR A 78 -5.72 6.70 9.10
N PRO A 79 -6.03 7.13 10.34
CA PRO A 79 -5.33 6.55 11.49
C PRO A 79 -5.60 5.05 11.57
N GLY A 80 -4.54 4.29 11.80
CA GLY A 80 -4.65 2.83 11.96
C GLY A 80 -4.85 2.05 10.67
N ALA A 81 -4.74 2.67 9.50
CA ALA A 81 -4.87 1.95 8.25
C ALA A 81 -3.72 0.95 8.07
N PHE A 82 -3.99 -0.09 7.28
CA PHE A 82 -3.01 -1.14 7.00
C PHE A 82 -2.41 -0.93 5.61
N VAL A 83 -1.09 -1.09 5.50
CA VAL A 83 -0.39 -0.96 4.22
C VAL A 83 0.46 -2.20 4.01
N ALA A 84 0.21 -2.90 2.91
CA ALA A 84 1.01 -4.05 2.51
C ALA A 84 1.75 -3.70 1.22
N ILE A 85 3.04 -3.96 1.19
CA ILE A 85 3.87 -3.71 0.01
C ILE A 85 4.42 -5.05 -0.48
N ILE A 86 4.22 -5.32 -1.77
CA ILE A 86 4.76 -6.50 -2.41
C ILE A 86 5.96 -6.06 -3.22
N ALA A 87 7.13 -6.57 -2.88
CA ALA A 87 8.35 -6.24 -3.58
C ALA A 87 9.14 -7.51 -3.84
N PRO A 88 9.55 -7.77 -5.09
CA PRO A 88 10.44 -8.89 -5.36
C PRO A 88 11.78 -8.60 -4.71
N ASP A 89 12.70 -9.55 -4.82
CA ASP A 89 14.04 -9.37 -4.29
C ASP A 89 14.74 -8.18 -4.93
N SER A 90 15.93 -7.86 -4.44
CA SER A 90 16.80 -6.82 -4.96
C SER A 90 16.36 -5.43 -4.52
N LEU A 91 16.58 -4.43 -5.40
CA LEU A 91 16.40 -3.04 -5.04
C LEU A 91 14.96 -2.68 -4.63
N PRO A 92 13.91 -3.14 -5.33
CA PRO A 92 12.55 -2.82 -4.89
C PRO A 92 12.26 -3.24 -3.46
N TYR A 93 12.76 -4.41 -3.05
CA TYR A 93 12.57 -4.89 -1.69
C TYR A 93 13.31 -3.99 -0.69
N ALA A 94 14.55 -3.62 -1.02
CA ALA A 94 15.35 -2.76 -0.15
C ALA A 94 14.70 -1.39 0.02
N ILE A 95 14.18 -0.83 -1.06
CA ILE A 95 13.49 0.48 -1.02
C ILE A 95 12.21 0.37 -0.18
N ALA A 96 11.44 -0.70 -0.36
CA ALA A 96 10.22 -0.90 0.43
C ALA A 96 10.54 -1.04 1.92
N ARG A 97 11.61 -1.74 2.26
CA ARG A 97 12.03 -1.88 3.65
C ARG A 97 12.47 -0.53 4.23
N LEU A 98 13.15 0.28 3.43
CA LEU A 98 13.55 1.62 3.86
C LEU A 98 12.33 2.49 4.14
N TRP A 99 11.33 2.45 3.25
CA TRP A 99 10.08 3.17 3.48
C TRP A 99 9.40 2.69 4.76
N HIS A 100 9.39 1.39 4.98
CA HIS A 100 8.79 0.81 6.19
C HIS A 100 9.45 1.38 7.45
N THR A 101 10.77 1.48 7.42
CA THR A 101 11.51 2.03 8.56
C THR A 101 11.21 3.51 8.77
N PHE A 102 11.23 4.30 7.68
CA PHE A 102 11.03 5.74 7.79
C PHE A 102 9.60 6.14 8.12
N SER A 103 8.65 5.25 7.83
CA SER A 103 7.21 5.55 8.02
C SER A 103 6.68 5.09 9.37
N SER A 104 7.54 4.65 10.27
CA SER A 104 7.12 4.01 11.52
C SER A 104 6.28 4.90 12.42
N ASP A 105 6.36 6.22 12.27
CA ASP A 105 5.62 7.17 13.10
C ASP A 105 4.35 7.72 12.43
N LEU A 106 3.97 7.19 11.26
CA LEU A 106 2.77 7.67 10.56
C LEU A 106 1.45 7.21 11.19
N GLY A 107 1.50 6.19 12.04
CA GLY A 107 0.29 5.64 12.63
C GLY A 107 -0.34 4.53 11.79
N TRP A 108 0.27 4.18 10.68
CA TRP A 108 -0.13 3.04 9.85
C TRP A 108 0.52 1.78 10.37
N LYS A 109 -0.16 0.64 10.16
CA LYS A 109 0.46 -0.66 10.38
C LYS A 109 0.85 -1.18 9.00
N ALA A 110 2.14 -1.34 8.77
CA ALA A 110 2.67 -1.66 7.45
C ALA A 110 3.59 -2.87 7.50
N ASN A 111 3.67 -3.60 6.40
CA ASN A 111 4.63 -4.68 6.27
C ASN A 111 4.99 -4.90 4.79
N VAL A 112 6.11 -5.57 4.56
CA VAL A 112 6.64 -5.80 3.22
C VAL A 112 6.69 -7.30 2.96
N PHE A 113 6.26 -7.70 1.76
CA PHE A 113 6.14 -9.10 1.38
C PHE A 113 6.79 -9.36 0.02
N HIS A 114 7.18 -10.61 -0.21
CA HIS A 114 7.73 -11.02 -1.50
C HIS A 114 6.65 -11.45 -2.49
N SER A 115 5.46 -11.80 -2.01
CA SER A 115 4.41 -12.33 -2.86
C SER A 115 3.06 -11.70 -2.55
N ARG A 116 2.21 -11.63 -3.58
CA ARG A 116 0.86 -11.11 -3.43
C ARG A 116 -0.01 -11.95 -2.48
N PRO A 117 0.02 -13.29 -2.55
CA PRO A 117 -0.76 -14.10 -1.61
C PRO A 117 -0.42 -13.82 -0.15
N ASP A 118 0.86 -13.66 0.16
CA ASP A 118 1.28 -13.37 1.54
C ASP A 118 0.78 -12.01 2.00
N ALA A 119 0.85 -11.01 1.13
CA ALA A 119 0.40 -9.65 1.45
C ALA A 119 -1.10 -9.64 1.73
N ILE A 120 -1.88 -10.30 0.89
CA ILE A 120 -3.34 -10.35 1.04
C ILE A 120 -3.73 -11.13 2.29
N ALA A 121 -3.04 -12.24 2.56
CA ALA A 121 -3.29 -13.01 3.77
C ALA A 121 -3.04 -12.17 5.02
N TRP A 122 -1.98 -11.37 5.01
CA TRP A 122 -1.67 -10.48 6.13
C TRP A 122 -2.75 -9.42 6.32
N LEU A 123 -3.21 -8.80 5.22
CA LEU A 123 -4.29 -7.79 5.30
C LEU A 123 -5.55 -8.40 5.89
N ARG A 124 -5.95 -9.57 5.41
CA ARG A 124 -7.13 -10.27 5.95
C ARG A 124 -6.97 -10.52 7.44
N LYS A 125 -5.80 -10.97 7.85
CA LYS A 125 -5.52 -11.26 9.26
C LYS A 125 -5.63 -10.02 10.13
N GLN A 126 -5.18 -8.86 9.62
CA GLN A 126 -5.28 -7.62 10.38
C GLN A 126 -6.73 -7.26 10.66
N PHE A 127 -7.60 -7.36 9.66
CA PHE A 127 -9.02 -7.07 9.86
C PHE A 127 -9.70 -8.11 10.73
N LEU A 128 -9.36 -9.38 10.59
CA LEU A 128 -9.94 -10.44 11.42
C LEU A 128 -9.53 -10.30 12.88
N SER A 129 -8.36 -9.71 13.15
CA SER A 129 -7.94 -9.44 14.52
C SER A 129 -8.82 -8.41 15.21
N GLN A 130 -9.49 -7.57 14.42
CA GLN A 130 -10.38 -6.54 14.96
C GLN A 130 -11.80 -7.02 15.14
N ASP A 131 -12.17 -8.13 14.47
CA ASP A 131 -13.52 -8.65 14.50
C ASP A 131 -13.48 -10.16 14.35
N GLU A 132 -13.63 -10.86 15.46
CA GLU A 132 -13.55 -12.33 15.50
C GLU A 132 -14.66 -13.02 14.74
N SER A 133 -15.78 -12.34 14.49
CA SER A 133 -16.90 -12.94 13.76
C SER A 133 -16.59 -13.18 12.30
N GLY A 134 -15.57 -12.51 11.77
CA GLY A 134 -15.22 -12.59 10.36
C GLY A 134 -16.09 -11.73 9.46
N ALA A 135 -17.16 -11.14 10.00
CA ALA A 135 -18.07 -10.32 9.21
C ALA A 135 -17.40 -9.08 8.62
N VAL A 136 -16.30 -8.63 9.22
CA VAL A 136 -15.58 -7.47 8.74
C VAL A 136 -15.13 -7.64 7.28
N LEU A 137 -14.81 -8.87 6.87
CA LEU A 137 -14.36 -9.12 5.50
C LEU A 137 -15.45 -8.94 4.45
N ASP A 138 -16.72 -8.89 4.88
CA ASP A 138 -17.82 -8.61 3.96
C ASP A 138 -17.71 -7.20 3.38
N GLN A 139 -16.99 -6.30 4.04
CA GLN A 139 -16.75 -4.94 3.55
C GLN A 139 -15.61 -4.90 2.54
N PHE A 140 -14.86 -5.97 2.38
CA PHE A 140 -13.66 -6.01 1.55
C PHE A 140 -13.69 -7.19 0.56
N PRO A 141 -14.63 -7.16 -0.41
CA PRO A 141 -14.73 -8.24 -1.41
C PRO A 141 -13.43 -8.48 -2.15
N PHE A 142 -12.63 -7.43 -2.38
CA PHE A 142 -11.36 -7.60 -3.07
C PHE A 142 -10.44 -8.56 -2.31
N LEU A 143 -10.36 -8.42 -1.00
CA LEU A 143 -9.50 -9.29 -0.19
C LEU A 143 -9.99 -10.73 -0.20
N GLN A 144 -11.31 -10.94 -0.22
CA GLN A 144 -11.87 -12.29 -0.30
C GLN A 144 -11.62 -12.93 -1.65
N GLN A 145 -11.86 -12.18 -2.74
CA GLN A 145 -11.68 -12.68 -4.10
C GLN A 145 -10.21 -12.98 -4.39
N ALA A 146 -9.32 -12.10 -3.93
CA ALA A 146 -7.90 -12.26 -4.20
C ALA A 146 -7.37 -13.57 -3.61
N THR A 147 -7.90 -13.99 -2.46
CA THR A 147 -7.51 -15.26 -1.87
C THR A 147 -7.90 -16.42 -2.76
N GLY A 148 -9.12 -16.40 -3.30
CA GLY A 148 -9.56 -17.43 -4.23
C GLY A 148 -8.75 -17.42 -5.51
N ALA A 149 -8.43 -16.25 -6.02
CA ALA A 149 -7.71 -16.11 -7.27
C ALA A 149 -6.25 -16.55 -7.16
N SER A 150 -5.70 -16.61 -5.97
CA SER A 150 -4.29 -16.93 -5.78
C SER A 150 -3.95 -18.40 -5.98
N ARG A 151 -4.95 -19.23 -6.22
CA ARG A 151 -4.71 -20.66 -6.49
C ARG A 151 -4.14 -20.88 -7.86
#